data_e84745d00c72fac37bc2a9960cf984b4
#
_entry.id   e84745d00c72fac37bc2a9960cf984b4
#
_cell.length_a   1.000
_cell.length_b   1.000
_cell.length_c   1.000
_cell.angle_alpha   90.00
_cell.angle_beta   90.00
_cell.angle_gamma   90.00
#
_symmetry.space_group_name_H-M   'P 1'
#
loop_
_entity.id
_entity.type
_entity.pdbx_description
1 polymer ?
#
loop_
_entity_poly.entity_id
_entity_poly.type
_entity_poly.pdbx_seq_one_letter_code
_entity_poly.pdbx_strand_id
1 'polypeptide(L)'
;LYTVCHSSCVDTEAIACTFVPVIGGVSSGGNHSVNVHANQIAMGFAKLFKSEYFEFFAPAMFSNKAIMEGFMRERMMKRILQYYKDMTTVIVGIGIPDRYRSTMITAGYITEQEMDELAVNQVAGDISLQFYDRSGNTQPYQSFNERVTGMPLQQLSQVKNRIGIGSGMEKAEAVYGALQGGYINILVTDEE
;
A
#
# COMPACT_ATOMS: atom_id res chain seq x y z
N LEU A 1 -4.91 9.88 -0.18
CA LEU A 1 -3.70 10.14 -1.01
C LEU A 1 -4.04 10.74 -2.36
N TYR A 2 -4.92 10.13 -3.12
CA TYR A 2 -5.31 10.63 -4.46
C TYR A 2 -5.79 12.08 -4.43
N THR A 3 -6.67 12.43 -3.51
CA THR A 3 -7.19 13.79 -3.33
C THR A 3 -6.09 14.79 -2.99
N VAL A 4 -5.16 14.41 -2.12
CA VAL A 4 -4.03 15.27 -1.71
C VAL A 4 -3.13 15.60 -2.89
N CYS A 5 -2.71 14.61 -3.67
CA CYS A 5 -1.77 14.83 -4.78
C CYS A 5 -2.40 15.54 -5.99
N HIS A 6 -3.74 15.71 -6.02
CA HIS A 6 -4.47 16.47 -7.04
C HIS A 6 -5.06 17.79 -6.50
N SER A 7 -4.72 18.17 -5.28
CA SER A 7 -5.19 19.43 -4.68
C SER A 7 -4.50 20.63 -5.30
N SER A 8 -5.29 21.61 -5.73
CA SER A 8 -4.79 22.92 -6.17
C SER A 8 -4.54 23.90 -5.02
N CYS A 9 -4.84 23.49 -3.78
CA CYS A 9 -4.76 24.35 -2.60
C CYS A 9 -3.37 24.33 -1.92
N VAL A 10 -2.45 23.51 -2.42
CA VAL A 10 -1.12 23.35 -1.81
C VAL A 10 -0.09 24.06 -2.69
N ASP A 11 0.42 25.17 -2.22
CA ASP A 11 1.60 25.80 -2.83
C ASP A 11 2.85 25.10 -2.28
N THR A 12 3.55 24.40 -3.17
CA THR A 12 4.70 23.60 -2.80
C THR A 12 5.96 24.07 -3.50
N GLU A 13 7.05 24.10 -2.76
CA GLU A 13 8.38 24.26 -3.34
C GLU A 13 8.87 22.97 -4.01
N ALA A 14 9.81 23.10 -4.92
CA ALA A 14 10.44 21.95 -5.56
C ALA A 14 11.26 21.15 -4.54
N ILE A 15 11.10 19.83 -4.52
CA ILE A 15 11.88 18.94 -3.64
C ILE A 15 12.75 18.04 -4.51
N ALA A 16 14.04 17.98 -4.21
CA ALA A 16 14.98 17.09 -4.90
C ALA A 16 14.81 15.65 -4.38
N CYS A 17 13.79 14.95 -4.87
CA CYS A 17 13.55 13.54 -4.55
C CYS A 17 12.92 12.80 -5.75
N THR A 18 12.79 11.49 -5.64
CA THR A 18 12.06 10.65 -6.59
C THR A 18 10.90 9.98 -5.88
N PHE A 19 9.68 10.19 -6.37
CA PHE A 19 8.49 9.49 -5.88
C PHE A 19 8.40 8.11 -6.52
N VAL A 20 8.20 7.09 -5.67
CA VAL A 20 8.22 5.68 -6.09
C VAL A 20 7.00 4.96 -5.49
N PRO A 21 6.23 4.19 -6.29
CA PRO A 21 5.15 3.37 -5.76
C PRO A 21 5.69 2.28 -4.85
N VAL A 22 5.04 2.03 -3.71
CA VAL A 22 5.41 0.94 -2.79
C VAL A 22 4.69 -0.37 -3.07
N ILE A 23 3.83 -0.39 -4.09
CA ILE A 23 3.07 -1.56 -4.54
C ILE A 23 2.86 -1.50 -6.05
N GLY A 24 2.72 -2.64 -6.69
CA GLY A 24 2.33 -2.74 -8.09
C GLY A 24 0.92 -2.21 -8.36
N GLY A 25 0.54 -2.12 -9.64
CA GLY A 25 -0.76 -1.59 -10.05
C GLY A 25 -1.91 -2.52 -9.69
N VAL A 26 -2.98 -1.96 -9.14
CA VAL A 26 -4.27 -2.63 -8.94
C VAL A 26 -5.10 -2.43 -10.21
N SER A 27 -5.41 -3.52 -10.92
CA SER A 27 -6.33 -3.48 -12.07
C SER A 27 -7.77 -3.56 -11.57
N SER A 28 -8.54 -2.52 -11.75
CA SER A 28 -9.99 -2.60 -11.54
C SER A 28 -10.69 -2.89 -12.86
N GLY A 29 -11.27 -4.08 -12.98
CA GLY A 29 -12.13 -4.42 -14.10
C GLY A 29 -13.50 -3.76 -13.96
N GLY A 30 -13.79 -2.70 -14.72
CA GLY A 30 -15.14 -2.12 -14.78
C GLY A 30 -15.17 -0.62 -15.10
N ASN A 31 -16.28 -0.18 -15.71
CA ASN A 31 -16.47 1.17 -16.28
C ASN A 31 -16.58 2.32 -15.25
N HIS A 32 -16.46 2.11 -13.95
CA HIS A 32 -16.71 3.12 -12.92
C HIS A 32 -15.67 3.20 -11.80
N SER A 33 -14.53 2.53 -11.92
CA SER A 33 -13.50 2.66 -10.90
C SER A 33 -12.58 3.83 -11.23
N VAL A 34 -12.51 4.77 -10.33
CA VAL A 34 -11.37 5.68 -10.26
C VAL A 34 -10.15 4.77 -10.07
N ASN A 35 -9.39 4.58 -11.14
CA ASN A 35 -8.16 3.78 -11.12
C ASN A 35 -7.12 4.50 -10.27
N VAL A 36 -7.20 4.35 -8.95
CA VAL A 36 -6.21 4.91 -8.02
C VAL A 36 -5.01 3.97 -8.01
N HIS A 37 -4.25 3.99 -9.10
CA HIS A 37 -3.00 3.22 -9.17
C HIS A 37 -1.91 3.92 -8.38
N ALA A 38 -1.08 3.14 -7.71
CA ALA A 38 0.09 3.64 -6.97
C ALA A 38 1.02 4.48 -7.87
N ASN A 39 1.16 4.13 -9.16
CA ASN A 39 1.87 4.95 -10.15
C ASN A 39 1.26 6.34 -10.34
N GLN A 40 -0.08 6.44 -10.39
CA GLN A 40 -0.75 7.75 -10.54
C GLN A 40 -0.57 8.62 -9.31
N ILE A 41 -0.59 8.03 -8.12
CA ILE A 41 -0.31 8.73 -6.88
C ILE A 41 1.13 9.24 -6.86
N ALA A 42 2.11 8.40 -7.20
CA ALA A 42 3.51 8.79 -7.27
C ALA A 42 3.74 9.94 -8.28
N MET A 43 3.14 9.84 -9.47
CA MET A 43 3.18 10.89 -10.48
C MET A 43 2.50 12.18 -10.00
N GLY A 44 1.36 12.06 -9.31
CA GLY A 44 0.63 13.21 -8.76
C GLY A 44 1.46 13.98 -7.73
N PHE A 45 2.09 13.28 -6.79
CA PHE A 45 3.01 13.89 -5.84
C PHE A 45 4.25 14.48 -6.51
N ALA A 46 4.83 13.80 -7.49
CA ALA A 46 5.96 14.34 -8.25
C ALA A 46 5.61 15.66 -8.96
N LYS A 47 4.44 15.76 -9.57
CA LYS A 47 3.94 17.01 -10.15
C LYS A 47 3.76 18.10 -9.11
N LEU A 48 3.13 17.77 -7.97
CA LEU A 48 2.87 18.71 -6.88
C LEU A 48 4.18 19.32 -6.34
N PHE A 49 5.21 18.50 -6.16
CA PHE A 49 6.50 18.92 -5.61
C PHE A 49 7.58 19.23 -6.67
N LYS A 50 7.20 19.28 -7.96
CA LYS A 50 8.13 19.54 -9.08
C LYS A 50 9.36 18.62 -9.05
N SER A 51 9.11 17.32 -8.78
CA SER A 51 10.10 16.27 -8.54
C SER A 51 10.06 15.19 -9.60
N GLU A 52 10.97 14.25 -9.54
CA GLU A 52 10.96 13.05 -10.37
C GLU A 52 10.02 11.97 -9.85
N TYR A 53 9.59 11.04 -10.71
CA TYR A 53 8.90 9.83 -10.30
C TYR A 53 9.42 8.61 -11.06
N PHE A 54 9.25 7.45 -10.45
CA PHE A 54 9.56 6.15 -11.04
C PHE A 54 8.28 5.37 -11.24
N GLU A 55 8.09 4.75 -12.41
CA GLU A 55 6.94 3.90 -12.69
C GLU A 55 7.25 2.43 -12.38
N PHE A 56 6.34 1.78 -11.67
CA PHE A 56 6.44 0.38 -11.32
C PHE A 56 5.37 -0.44 -12.04
N PHE A 57 5.75 -1.07 -13.14
CA PHE A 57 4.87 -1.89 -13.97
C PHE A 57 4.90 -3.34 -13.49
N ALA A 58 4.07 -3.65 -12.51
CA ALA A 58 3.83 -4.99 -12.00
C ALA A 58 2.36 -5.12 -11.57
N PRO A 59 1.75 -6.30 -11.61
CA PRO A 59 0.51 -6.56 -10.88
C PRO A 59 0.73 -6.33 -9.38
N ALA A 60 -0.29 -5.84 -8.67
CA ALA A 60 -0.19 -5.64 -7.23
C ALA A 60 -0.06 -6.96 -6.45
N MET A 61 -0.62 -8.03 -6.99
CA MET A 61 -0.61 -9.36 -6.37
C MET A 61 -0.57 -10.45 -7.43
N PHE A 62 0.14 -11.52 -7.14
CA PHE A 62 0.18 -12.74 -7.97
C PHE A 62 -0.66 -13.86 -7.37
N SER A 63 -0.94 -14.90 -8.16
CA SER A 63 -1.70 -16.06 -7.70
C SER A 63 -0.99 -16.87 -6.62
N ASN A 64 0.36 -16.86 -6.61
CA ASN A 64 1.17 -17.53 -5.60
C ASN A 64 2.55 -16.88 -5.43
N LYS A 65 3.20 -17.20 -4.32
CA LYS A 65 4.53 -16.72 -3.94
C LYS A 65 5.60 -16.99 -4.99
N ALA A 66 5.64 -18.19 -5.55
CA ALA A 66 6.72 -18.59 -6.47
C ALA A 66 6.74 -17.73 -7.75
N ILE A 67 5.55 -17.42 -8.28
CA ILE A 67 5.42 -16.52 -9.44
C ILE A 67 5.86 -15.11 -9.06
N MET A 68 5.40 -14.59 -7.92
CA MET A 68 5.78 -13.26 -7.42
C MET A 68 7.29 -13.15 -7.24
N GLU A 69 7.92 -14.10 -6.56
CA GLU A 69 9.37 -14.11 -6.36
C GLU A 69 10.14 -14.23 -7.67
N GLY A 70 9.67 -15.07 -8.61
CA GLY A 70 10.27 -15.20 -9.93
C GLY A 70 10.27 -13.88 -10.68
N PHE A 71 9.13 -13.18 -10.68
CA PHE A 71 8.99 -11.87 -11.30
C PHE A 71 9.91 -10.83 -10.63
N MET A 72 9.97 -10.77 -9.29
CA MET A 72 10.79 -9.81 -8.56
C MET A 72 12.31 -10.04 -8.71
N ARG A 73 12.74 -11.24 -9.15
CA ARG A 73 14.16 -11.54 -9.47
C ARG A 73 14.59 -11.03 -10.84
N GLU A 74 13.64 -10.67 -11.70
CA GLU A 74 13.96 -10.16 -13.04
C GLU A 74 14.86 -8.91 -12.98
N ARG A 75 15.73 -8.78 -13.99
CA ARG A 75 16.70 -7.67 -14.04
C ARG A 75 16.05 -6.30 -13.96
N MET A 76 14.88 -6.15 -14.55
CA MET A 76 14.12 -4.89 -14.55
C MET A 76 13.65 -4.48 -13.15
N MET A 77 13.48 -5.45 -12.22
CA MET A 77 13.06 -5.19 -10.85
C MET A 77 14.17 -4.66 -9.93
N LYS A 78 15.44 -4.79 -10.33
CA LYS A 78 16.56 -4.35 -9.50
C LYS A 78 16.49 -2.87 -9.11
N ARG A 79 15.98 -2.03 -10.01
CA ARG A 79 15.90 -0.59 -9.78
C ARG A 79 14.86 -0.23 -8.73
N ILE A 80 13.67 -0.84 -8.77
CA ILE A 80 12.64 -0.61 -7.75
C ILE A 80 13.10 -1.12 -6.37
N LEU A 81 13.75 -2.28 -6.33
CA LEU A 81 14.30 -2.84 -5.09
C LEU A 81 15.41 -1.95 -4.49
N GLN A 82 16.20 -1.25 -5.34
CA GLN A 82 17.16 -0.27 -4.85
C GLN A 82 16.46 0.95 -4.25
N TYR A 83 15.44 1.50 -4.91
CA TYR A 83 14.65 2.59 -4.33
C TYR A 83 14.04 2.22 -2.99
N TYR A 84 13.56 0.98 -2.82
CA TYR A 84 13.02 0.51 -1.53
C TYR A 84 14.07 0.49 -0.41
N LYS A 85 15.33 0.19 -0.74
CA LYS A 85 16.44 0.22 0.24
C LYS A 85 16.82 1.65 0.64
N ASP A 86 16.77 2.58 -0.31
CA ASP A 86 17.21 3.96 -0.13
C ASP A 86 16.07 4.87 0.37
N MET A 87 14.86 4.33 0.54
CA MET A 87 13.68 5.09 0.91
C MET A 87 13.79 5.69 2.31
N THR A 88 13.61 7.01 2.41
CA THR A 88 13.67 7.74 3.67
C THR A 88 12.30 8.11 4.24
N THR A 89 11.30 8.18 3.37
CA THR A 89 9.92 8.54 3.73
C THR A 89 8.94 7.70 2.92
N VAL A 90 7.96 7.14 3.59
CA VAL A 90 6.85 6.42 2.96
C VAL A 90 5.52 7.02 3.40
N ILE A 91 4.58 7.13 2.47
CA ILE A 91 3.21 7.59 2.72
C ILE A 91 2.27 6.48 2.26
N VAL A 92 1.47 5.95 3.19
CA VAL A 92 0.55 4.84 2.93
C VAL A 92 -0.86 5.13 3.43
N GLY A 93 -1.84 4.59 2.74
CA GLY A 93 -3.20 4.50 3.25
C GLY A 93 -3.34 3.26 4.13
N ILE A 94 -4.16 3.38 5.18
CA ILE A 94 -4.55 2.26 6.02
C ILE A 94 -5.92 1.78 5.54
N GLY A 95 -6.00 0.53 5.11
CA GLY A 95 -7.22 -0.15 4.68
C GLY A 95 -7.81 -1.01 5.78
N ILE A 96 -9.11 -1.32 5.62
CA ILE A 96 -9.79 -2.38 6.36
C ILE A 96 -10.26 -3.43 5.37
N PRO A 97 -10.12 -4.73 5.66
CA PRO A 97 -10.64 -5.79 4.82
C PRO A 97 -12.17 -5.85 4.98
N ASP A 98 -12.87 -5.16 4.09
CA ASP A 98 -14.32 -5.14 4.02
C ASP A 98 -14.79 -5.92 2.79
N ARG A 99 -15.57 -6.99 3.00
CA ARG A 99 -16.10 -7.86 1.94
C ARG A 99 -16.89 -7.09 0.87
N TYR A 100 -17.61 -6.06 1.27
CA TYR A 100 -18.53 -5.33 0.39
C TYR A 100 -17.87 -4.16 -0.34
N ARG A 101 -16.75 -3.66 0.18
CA ARG A 101 -16.04 -2.49 -0.34
C ARG A 101 -14.64 -2.81 -0.85
N SER A 102 -14.24 -4.09 -0.81
CA SER A 102 -12.88 -4.49 -1.15
C SER A 102 -12.60 -4.34 -2.64
N THR A 103 -11.67 -3.46 -2.96
CA THR A 103 -11.10 -3.36 -4.30
C THR A 103 -10.32 -4.62 -4.68
N MET A 104 -9.87 -5.41 -3.71
CA MET A 104 -9.13 -6.67 -3.93
C MET A 104 -10.02 -7.76 -4.51
N ILE A 105 -11.28 -7.88 -4.04
CA ILE A 105 -12.27 -8.82 -4.60
C ILE A 105 -12.67 -8.36 -6.00
N THR A 106 -13.00 -7.08 -6.17
CA THR A 106 -13.41 -6.53 -7.46
C THR A 106 -12.31 -6.65 -8.53
N ALA A 107 -11.05 -6.52 -8.12
CA ALA A 107 -9.89 -6.69 -8.98
C ALA A 107 -9.49 -8.15 -9.22
N GLY A 108 -10.15 -9.11 -8.55
CA GLY A 108 -9.88 -10.55 -8.68
C GLY A 108 -8.58 -11.02 -8.03
N TYR A 109 -8.02 -10.26 -7.07
CA TYR A 109 -6.80 -10.66 -6.35
C TYR A 109 -7.08 -11.67 -5.24
N ILE A 110 -8.22 -11.55 -4.59
CA ILE A 110 -8.72 -12.51 -3.58
C ILE A 110 -10.18 -12.82 -3.85
N THR A 111 -10.60 -14.00 -3.42
CA THR A 111 -11.97 -14.47 -3.48
C THR A 111 -12.76 -14.03 -2.25
N GLU A 112 -14.08 -14.13 -2.30
CA GLU A 112 -14.92 -13.93 -1.12
C GLU A 112 -14.58 -14.91 0.00
N GLN A 113 -14.27 -16.16 -0.34
CA GLN A 113 -13.87 -17.18 0.62
C GLN A 113 -12.55 -16.82 1.33
N GLU A 114 -11.56 -16.32 0.58
CA GLU A 114 -10.29 -15.82 1.15
C GLU A 114 -10.52 -14.61 2.05
N MET A 115 -11.48 -13.74 1.74
CA MET A 115 -11.88 -12.63 2.62
C MET A 115 -12.52 -13.13 3.92
N ASP A 116 -13.36 -14.16 3.86
CA ASP A 116 -13.93 -14.80 5.05
C ASP A 116 -12.83 -15.44 5.92
N GLU A 117 -11.82 -16.05 5.30
CA GLU A 117 -10.64 -16.58 6.02
C GLU A 117 -9.86 -15.48 6.75
N LEU A 118 -9.65 -14.33 6.13
CA LEU A 118 -9.04 -13.17 6.77
C LEU A 118 -9.84 -12.72 8.00
N ALA A 119 -11.18 -12.65 7.88
CA ALA A 119 -12.05 -12.26 8.98
C ALA A 119 -11.99 -13.27 10.16
N VAL A 120 -12.00 -14.58 9.87
CA VAL A 120 -11.86 -15.65 10.90
C VAL A 120 -10.52 -15.51 11.64
N ASN A 121 -9.46 -15.12 10.95
CA ASN A 121 -8.13 -14.87 11.53
C ASN A 121 -8.00 -13.50 12.20
N GLN A 122 -9.10 -12.77 12.41
CA GLN A 122 -9.14 -11.48 13.13
C GLN A 122 -8.23 -10.41 12.50
N VAL A 123 -8.22 -10.32 11.18
CA VAL A 123 -7.48 -9.27 10.48
C VAL A 123 -7.98 -7.90 10.94
N ALA A 124 -7.07 -7.02 11.35
CA ALA A 124 -7.39 -5.66 11.76
C ALA A 124 -7.34 -4.66 10.60
N GLY A 125 -6.38 -4.83 9.70
CA GLY A 125 -6.20 -3.91 8.59
C GLY A 125 -5.21 -4.40 7.56
N ASP A 126 -5.03 -3.57 6.54
CA ASP A 126 -3.99 -3.75 5.54
C ASP A 126 -3.24 -2.45 5.23
N ILE A 127 -2.00 -2.59 4.81
CA ILE A 127 -1.21 -1.54 4.17
C ILE A 127 -0.66 -2.12 2.87
N SER A 128 -0.99 -1.48 1.75
CA SER A 128 -0.56 -1.93 0.42
C SER A 128 -0.89 -3.41 0.15
N LEU A 129 -2.12 -3.84 0.46
CA LEU A 129 -2.65 -5.21 0.34
C LEU A 129 -1.93 -6.24 1.23
N GLN A 130 -1.17 -5.84 2.22
CA GLN A 130 -0.52 -6.71 3.19
C GLN A 130 -1.24 -6.60 4.53
N PHE A 131 -1.74 -7.74 5.00
CA PHE A 131 -2.62 -7.85 6.16
C PHE A 131 -1.86 -8.00 7.47
N TYR A 132 -2.45 -7.50 8.55
CA TYR A 132 -1.98 -7.62 9.92
C TYR A 132 -3.15 -7.65 10.91
N ASP A 133 -2.94 -8.22 12.08
CA ASP A 133 -3.89 -8.19 13.19
C ASP A 133 -3.72 -6.92 14.05
N ARG A 134 -4.54 -6.81 15.11
CA ARG A 134 -4.50 -5.69 16.06
C ARG A 134 -3.14 -5.51 16.75
N SER A 135 -2.35 -6.56 16.89
CA SER A 135 -0.99 -6.49 17.47
C SER A 135 0.08 -6.10 16.44
N GLY A 136 -0.29 -5.95 15.17
CA GLY A 136 0.61 -5.75 14.05
C GLY A 136 1.27 -7.03 13.55
N ASN A 137 0.81 -8.21 14.00
CA ASN A 137 1.36 -9.48 13.57
C ASN A 137 0.87 -9.87 12.17
N THR A 138 1.78 -10.22 11.28
CA THR A 138 1.50 -10.60 9.89
C THR A 138 1.50 -12.12 9.66
N GLN A 139 1.92 -12.90 10.65
CA GLN A 139 2.10 -14.36 10.50
C GLN A 139 0.82 -15.10 10.07
N PRO A 140 -0.37 -14.81 10.62
CA PRO A 140 -1.60 -15.48 10.20
C PRO A 140 -1.98 -15.23 8.73
N TYR A 141 -1.43 -14.18 8.11
CA TYR A 141 -1.76 -13.74 6.75
C TYR A 141 -0.62 -13.95 5.77
N GLN A 142 0.37 -14.75 6.14
CA GLN A 142 1.59 -14.93 5.33
C GLN A 142 1.27 -15.44 3.92
N SER A 143 0.34 -16.37 3.77
CA SER A 143 -0.10 -16.92 2.48
C SER A 143 -0.65 -15.86 1.52
N PHE A 144 -1.21 -14.78 2.03
CA PHE A 144 -1.67 -13.62 1.26
C PHE A 144 -0.54 -12.63 1.02
N ASN A 145 0.16 -12.24 2.08
CA ASN A 145 1.19 -11.20 2.03
C ASN A 145 2.37 -11.55 1.12
N GLU A 146 2.74 -12.83 1.04
CA GLU A 146 3.80 -13.34 0.16
C GLU A 146 3.46 -13.28 -1.33
N ARG A 147 2.22 -12.99 -1.70
CA ARG A 147 1.76 -12.85 -3.09
C ARG A 147 1.82 -11.40 -3.58
N VAL A 148 1.99 -10.45 -2.69
CA VAL A 148 1.96 -9.01 -2.98
C VAL A 148 3.28 -8.55 -3.59
N THR A 149 3.16 -7.76 -4.66
CA THR A 149 4.30 -7.20 -5.39
C THR A 149 4.59 -5.79 -4.88
N GLY A 150 5.51 -5.68 -3.97
CA GLY A 150 5.81 -4.37 -3.38
C GLY A 150 6.83 -4.44 -2.25
N MET A 151 6.90 -3.35 -1.48
CA MET A 151 7.73 -3.29 -0.28
C MET A 151 7.09 -4.12 0.84
N PRO A 152 7.76 -5.16 1.36
CA PRO A 152 7.24 -5.91 2.50
C PRO A 152 7.06 -5.03 3.74
N LEU A 153 6.04 -5.31 4.58
CA LEU A 153 5.79 -4.54 5.82
C LEU A 153 6.99 -4.53 6.76
N GLN A 154 7.76 -5.63 6.82
CA GLN A 154 9.00 -5.71 7.61
C GLN A 154 10.07 -4.74 7.09
N GLN A 155 10.15 -4.51 5.78
CA GLN A 155 11.06 -3.52 5.20
C GLN A 155 10.50 -2.10 5.39
N LEU A 156 9.19 -1.91 5.21
CA LEU A 156 8.51 -0.65 5.42
C LEU A 156 8.73 -0.14 6.85
N SER A 157 8.66 -1.02 7.86
CA SER A 157 8.92 -0.67 9.27
C SER A 157 10.33 -0.15 9.55
N GLN A 158 11.27 -0.33 8.63
CA GLN A 158 12.64 0.19 8.74
C GLN A 158 12.81 1.58 8.10
N VAL A 159 11.83 2.06 7.33
CA VAL A 159 11.87 3.40 6.73
C VAL A 159 11.79 4.44 7.84
N LYS A 160 12.61 5.50 7.76
CA LYS A 160 12.72 6.50 8.85
C LYS A 160 11.40 7.21 9.12
N ASN A 161 10.74 7.73 8.09
CA ASN A 161 9.46 8.43 8.21
C ASN A 161 8.35 7.60 7.56
N ARG A 162 7.40 7.14 8.35
CA ARG A 162 6.31 6.26 7.92
C ARG A 162 4.99 6.94 8.23
N ILE A 163 4.41 7.59 7.21
CA ILE A 163 3.19 8.39 7.32
C ILE A 163 2.01 7.50 6.93
N GLY A 164 1.17 7.17 7.90
CA GLY A 164 -0.10 6.48 7.69
C GLY A 164 -1.25 7.47 7.59
N ILE A 165 -2.13 7.28 6.61
CA ILE A 165 -3.35 8.07 6.43
C ILE A 165 -4.54 7.14 6.61
N GLY A 166 -5.37 7.45 7.61
CA GLY A 166 -6.61 6.73 7.89
C GLY A 166 -7.61 7.67 8.54
N SER A 167 -8.87 7.59 8.14
CA SER A 167 -9.97 8.41 8.68
C SER A 167 -11.22 7.56 8.91
N GLY A 168 -12.01 7.97 9.89
CA GLY A 168 -13.22 7.28 10.32
C GLY A 168 -12.99 6.25 11.42
N MET A 169 -13.94 6.19 12.37
CA MET A 169 -13.89 5.29 13.55
C MET A 169 -13.76 3.81 13.18
N GLU A 170 -14.27 3.40 12.03
CA GLU A 170 -14.17 2.03 11.54
C GLU A 170 -12.72 1.58 11.29
N LYS A 171 -11.79 2.51 11.15
CA LYS A 171 -10.36 2.23 10.96
C LYS A 171 -9.55 2.20 12.25
N ALA A 172 -10.14 2.46 13.40
CA ALA A 172 -9.40 2.58 14.66
C ALA A 172 -8.54 1.34 14.97
N GLU A 173 -9.10 0.13 14.80
CA GLU A 173 -8.37 -1.13 15.03
C GLU A 173 -7.23 -1.33 14.01
N ALA A 174 -7.46 -0.95 12.74
CA ALA A 174 -6.43 -1.03 11.70
C ALA A 174 -5.29 -0.05 11.98
N VAL A 175 -5.60 1.18 12.36
CA VAL A 175 -4.61 2.19 12.75
C VAL A 175 -3.82 1.74 13.97
N TYR A 176 -4.50 1.19 14.99
CA TYR A 176 -3.85 0.68 16.18
C TYR A 176 -2.87 -0.46 15.84
N GLY A 177 -3.29 -1.43 15.03
CA GLY A 177 -2.43 -2.52 14.57
C GLY A 177 -1.22 -2.02 13.76
N ALA A 178 -1.41 -1.00 12.90
CA ALA A 178 -0.32 -0.40 12.14
C ALA A 178 0.73 0.27 13.04
N LEU A 179 0.30 0.92 14.12
CA LEU A 179 1.18 1.51 15.15
C LEU A 179 1.92 0.42 15.94
N GLN A 180 1.20 -0.63 16.39
CA GLN A 180 1.78 -1.74 17.14
C GLN A 180 2.83 -2.51 16.33
N GLY A 181 2.58 -2.73 15.04
CA GLY A 181 3.52 -3.37 14.11
C GLY A 181 4.69 -2.47 13.70
N GLY A 182 4.68 -1.19 14.11
CA GLY A 182 5.70 -0.23 13.72
C GLY A 182 5.66 0.14 12.23
N TYR A 183 4.56 -0.12 11.54
CA TYR A 183 4.40 0.17 10.11
C TYR A 183 4.20 1.65 9.83
N ILE A 184 3.73 2.40 10.80
CA ILE A 184 3.66 3.85 10.78
C ILE A 184 4.25 4.45 12.05
N ASN A 185 4.80 5.66 11.97
CA ASN A 185 5.25 6.45 13.12
C ASN A 185 4.74 7.90 13.07
N ILE A 186 4.01 8.25 12.02
CA ILE A 186 3.29 9.50 11.86
C ILE A 186 1.88 9.13 11.39
N LEU A 187 0.86 9.60 12.08
CA LEU A 187 -0.54 9.40 11.71
C LEU A 187 -1.17 10.70 11.24
N VAL A 188 -1.86 10.63 10.10
CA VAL A 188 -2.75 11.69 9.61
C VAL A 188 -4.17 11.13 9.64
N THR A 189 -5.01 11.73 10.45
CA THR A 189 -6.40 11.29 10.67
C THR A 189 -7.33 12.50 10.83
N ASP A 190 -8.64 12.26 10.85
CA ASP A 190 -9.67 13.23 11.21
C ASP A 190 -9.81 13.40 12.74
N GLU A 191 -10.74 14.25 13.15
CA GLU A 191 -11.00 14.58 14.56
C GLU A 191 -12.01 13.62 15.22
N GLU A 192 -12.53 12.60 14.52
CA GLU A 192 -13.54 11.64 15.02
C GLU A 192 -12.94 10.56 15.91
#